data_f46ca22b2ee9d61d6f759ac888ae2a4f
#
_entry.id   f46ca22b2ee9d61d6f759ac888ae2a4f
#
_cell.length_a   1.000
_cell.length_b   1.000
_cell.length_c   1.000
_cell.angle_alpha   90.00
_cell.angle_beta   90.00
_cell.angle_gamma   90.00
#
_symmetry.space_group_name_H-M   'P 1'
#
loop_
_entity.id
_entity.type
_entity.pdbx_description
1 polymer ?
#
loop_
_entity_poly.entity_id
_entity_poly.type
_entity_poly.pdbx_seq_one_letter_code
_entity_poly.pdbx_strand_id
1 'polypeptide(L)'
;MLDDLLGSSTRARVIEALFARPRRPLHLRELIRRCGAGSSGVQREVARLERLGLVRSERDAAGRRLVSVESGHPLAEGLEKLLEAERSHASAPEGGRHLHPVVRERLPEIVAACRRAGVERAVVFGSAADAGRDAPRDLDVVVRLGGPVEGRAERYFTLRFALAEASGLSVDLVEEEALGNPFLREEVERTGVVVVEAA
;
A
#
# COMPACT_ATOMS: atom_id res chain seq x y z
N MET A 1 -7.84 6.05 -7.22
CA MET A 1 -8.84 7.13 -7.46
C MET A 1 -8.23 8.52 -7.24
N LEU A 2 -7.55 8.77 -6.11
CA LEU A 2 -6.91 10.08 -5.86
C LEU A 2 -5.83 10.42 -6.89
N ASP A 3 -5.06 9.45 -7.35
CA ASP A 3 -4.03 9.60 -8.38
C ASP A 3 -4.60 10.13 -9.69
N ASP A 4 -5.73 9.56 -10.11
CA ASP A 4 -6.44 9.96 -11.35
C ASP A 4 -7.04 11.36 -11.20
N LEU A 5 -7.68 11.62 -10.05
CA LEU A 5 -8.28 12.92 -9.75
C LEU A 5 -7.24 14.03 -9.74
N LEU A 6 -6.06 13.77 -9.16
CA LEU A 6 -4.98 14.75 -9.05
C LEU A 6 -4.03 14.76 -10.26
N GLY A 7 -4.15 13.79 -11.17
CA GLY A 7 -3.32 13.65 -12.36
C GLY A 7 -1.84 13.38 -12.10
N SER A 8 -1.51 12.90 -10.90
CA SER A 8 -0.12 12.58 -10.51
C SER A 8 -0.08 11.71 -9.26
N SER A 9 0.46 10.51 -9.37
CA SER A 9 0.67 9.61 -8.23
C SER A 9 1.62 10.20 -7.17
N THR A 10 2.66 10.91 -7.59
CA THR A 10 3.56 11.59 -6.64
C THR A 10 2.82 12.67 -5.84
N ARG A 11 1.93 13.43 -6.49
CA ARG A 11 1.11 14.45 -5.81
C ARG A 11 0.16 13.84 -4.83
N ALA A 12 -0.56 12.80 -5.21
CA ALA A 12 -1.47 12.09 -4.36
C ALA A 12 -0.77 11.58 -3.09
N ARG A 13 0.36 10.89 -3.23
CA ARG A 13 1.16 10.38 -2.10
C ARG A 13 1.69 11.49 -1.19
N VAL A 14 2.10 12.63 -1.75
CA VAL A 14 2.55 13.79 -0.94
C VAL A 14 1.39 14.37 -0.15
N ILE A 15 0.22 14.52 -0.76
CA ILE A 15 -1.00 14.99 -0.09
C ILE A 15 -1.42 13.99 1.00
N GLU A 16 -1.49 12.72 0.70
CA GLU A 16 -1.78 11.67 1.69
C GLU A 16 -0.84 11.74 2.90
N ALA A 17 0.47 11.79 2.65
CA ALA A 17 1.46 11.77 3.72
C ALA A 17 1.40 13.02 4.63
N LEU A 18 1.02 14.17 4.10
CA LEU A 18 0.99 15.44 4.83
C LEU A 18 -0.37 15.73 5.48
N PHE A 19 -1.48 15.39 4.81
CA PHE A 19 -2.83 15.74 5.25
C PHE A 19 -3.55 14.63 5.99
N ALA A 20 -2.99 13.41 6.03
CA ALA A 20 -3.53 12.32 6.85
C ALA A 20 -3.47 12.65 8.34
N ARG A 21 -4.53 12.28 9.09
CA ARG A 21 -4.55 12.46 10.56
C ARG A 21 -3.87 11.30 11.28
N PRO A 22 -3.18 11.56 12.41
CA PRO A 22 -2.95 12.86 13.02
C PRO A 22 -1.91 13.68 12.24
N ARG A 23 -2.21 14.95 11.98
CA ARG A 23 -1.29 15.85 11.29
C ARG A 23 -0.06 16.11 12.16
N ARG A 24 1.11 15.88 11.60
CA ARG A 24 2.38 16.23 12.23
C ARG A 24 3.36 16.77 11.19
N PRO A 25 4.21 17.70 11.57
CA PRO A 25 5.30 18.11 10.69
C PRO A 25 6.17 16.91 10.32
N LEU A 26 6.56 16.81 9.06
CA LEU A 26 7.42 15.75 8.55
C LEU A 26 8.73 16.31 8.03
N HIS A 27 9.84 15.67 8.36
CA HIS A 27 11.10 15.99 7.69
C HIS A 27 11.00 15.61 6.20
N LEU A 28 11.55 16.46 5.33
CA LEU A 28 11.50 16.23 3.88
C LEU A 28 12.06 14.85 3.48
N ARG A 29 13.09 14.36 4.16
CA ARG A 29 13.64 13.01 3.92
C ARG A 29 12.64 11.92 4.29
N GLU A 30 11.92 12.09 5.39
CA GLU A 30 10.86 11.17 5.81
C GLU A 30 9.70 11.18 4.80
N LEU A 31 9.30 12.37 4.35
CA LEU A 31 8.27 12.51 3.34
C LEU A 31 8.64 11.80 2.03
N ILE A 32 9.89 11.97 1.54
CA ILE A 32 10.40 11.28 0.35
C ILE A 32 10.32 9.76 0.52
N ARG A 33 10.76 9.26 1.67
CA ARG A 33 10.70 7.82 1.98
C ARG A 33 9.25 7.30 2.01
N ARG A 34 8.33 8.04 2.64
CA ARG A 34 6.91 7.66 2.68
C ARG A 34 6.25 7.62 1.32
N CYS A 35 6.56 8.60 0.47
CA CYS A 35 5.98 8.66 -0.86
C CYS A 35 6.47 7.54 -1.79
N GLY A 36 7.59 6.88 -1.50
CA GLY A 36 8.18 5.88 -2.40
C GLY A 36 8.45 6.41 -3.80
N ALA A 37 8.57 7.74 -3.96
CA ALA A 37 8.78 8.42 -5.23
C ALA A 37 10.15 9.08 -5.28
N GLY A 38 10.63 9.40 -6.48
CA GLY A 38 11.92 10.08 -6.65
C GLY A 38 11.97 11.42 -5.90
N SER A 39 13.10 11.69 -5.24
CA SER A 39 13.33 12.86 -4.40
C SER A 39 12.96 14.18 -5.11
N SER A 40 13.34 14.34 -6.39
CA SER A 40 13.03 15.53 -7.20
C SER A 40 11.52 15.71 -7.46
N GLY A 41 10.79 14.60 -7.61
CA GLY A 41 9.33 14.62 -7.77
C GLY A 41 8.64 15.12 -6.51
N VAL A 42 8.98 14.57 -5.36
CA VAL A 42 8.43 14.99 -4.06
C VAL A 42 8.75 16.44 -3.76
N GLN A 43 9.99 16.88 -3.99
CA GLN A 43 10.38 18.28 -3.77
C GLN A 43 9.61 19.27 -4.66
N ARG A 44 9.36 18.92 -5.93
CA ARG A 44 8.54 19.74 -6.82
C ARG A 44 7.10 19.87 -6.34
N GLU A 45 6.50 18.78 -5.88
CA GLU A 45 5.14 18.83 -5.36
C GLU A 45 5.06 19.59 -4.03
N VAL A 46 6.03 19.44 -3.12
CA VAL A 46 6.11 20.26 -1.90
C VAL A 46 6.21 21.75 -2.26
N ALA A 47 7.11 22.13 -3.18
CA ALA A 47 7.24 23.52 -3.62
C ALA A 47 5.97 24.06 -4.29
N ARG A 48 5.20 23.19 -4.96
CA ARG A 48 3.89 23.56 -5.52
C ARG A 48 2.87 23.82 -4.41
N LEU A 49 2.79 22.96 -3.41
CA LEU A 49 1.87 23.11 -2.28
C LEU A 49 2.22 24.34 -1.43
N GLU A 50 3.51 24.69 -1.31
CA GLU A 50 3.97 25.92 -0.68
C GLU A 50 3.50 27.18 -1.43
N ARG A 51 3.63 27.18 -2.76
CA ARG A 51 3.13 28.32 -3.58
C ARG A 51 1.61 28.49 -3.50
N LEU A 52 0.89 27.42 -3.24
CA LEU A 52 -0.56 27.43 -3.00
C LEU A 52 -0.92 27.81 -1.55
N GLY A 53 0.06 27.98 -0.66
CA GLY A 53 -0.18 28.25 0.76
C GLY A 53 -0.72 27.08 1.57
N LEU A 54 -0.75 25.88 1.00
CA LEU A 54 -1.29 24.67 1.65
C LEU A 54 -0.32 24.06 2.67
N VAL A 55 0.96 24.25 2.44
CA VAL A 55 2.03 23.79 3.34
C VAL A 55 3.08 24.88 3.50
N ARG A 56 3.81 24.81 4.61
CA ARG A 56 5.00 25.64 4.86
C ARG A 56 6.18 24.75 5.20
N SER A 57 7.38 25.23 4.88
CA SER A 57 8.63 24.60 5.28
C SER A 57 9.42 25.48 6.21
N GLU A 58 9.93 24.88 7.27
CA GLU A 58 10.83 25.51 8.23
C GLU A 58 12.10 24.68 8.36
N ARG A 59 13.15 25.25 8.95
CA ARG A 59 14.34 24.48 9.35
C ARG A 59 14.29 24.22 10.84
N ASP A 60 14.52 22.99 11.23
CA ASP A 60 14.68 22.65 12.64
C ASP A 60 16.05 23.10 13.18
N ALA A 61 16.28 22.92 14.47
CA ALA A 61 17.52 23.28 15.14
C ALA A 61 18.77 22.60 14.55
N ALA A 62 18.60 21.48 13.86
CA ALA A 62 19.65 20.76 13.14
C ALA A 62 19.76 21.14 11.66
N GLY A 63 19.07 22.21 11.21
CA GLY A 63 19.07 22.73 9.83
C GLY A 63 18.29 21.87 8.85
N ARG A 64 17.56 20.83 9.30
CA ARG A 64 16.80 19.92 8.44
C ARG A 64 15.46 20.55 8.08
N ARG A 65 15.05 20.39 6.81
CA ARG A 65 13.77 20.92 6.31
C ARG A 65 12.61 20.11 6.85
N LEU A 66 11.71 20.80 7.58
CA LEU A 66 10.48 20.30 8.14
C LEU A 66 9.32 20.88 7.34
N VAL A 67 8.40 20.04 6.88
CA VAL A 67 7.21 20.41 6.10
C VAL A 67 5.98 20.22 6.96
N SER A 68 5.14 21.23 7.08
CA SER A 68 3.89 21.21 7.83
C SER A 68 2.72 21.73 7.01
N VAL A 69 1.53 21.22 7.28
CA VAL A 69 0.29 21.70 6.66
C VAL A 69 -0.12 23.02 7.30
N GLU A 70 -0.56 23.96 6.47
CA GLU A 70 -1.16 25.22 6.92
C GLU A 70 -2.63 24.99 7.28
N SER A 71 -2.89 24.80 8.58
CA SER A 71 -4.22 24.40 9.07
C SER A 71 -5.31 25.45 8.84
N GLY A 72 -4.93 26.71 8.70
CA GLY A 72 -5.86 27.82 8.42
C GLY A 72 -6.24 27.96 6.95
N HIS A 73 -5.65 27.17 6.05
CA HIS A 73 -5.93 27.28 4.63
C HIS A 73 -7.30 26.67 4.28
N PRO A 74 -8.19 27.38 3.54
CA PRO A 74 -9.55 26.92 3.26
C PRO A 74 -9.64 25.52 2.61
N LEU A 75 -8.68 25.17 1.77
CA LEU A 75 -8.63 23.87 1.09
C LEU A 75 -8.07 22.74 1.96
N ALA A 76 -7.44 23.04 3.10
CA ALA A 76 -6.82 22.03 3.93
C ALA A 76 -7.85 21.05 4.52
N GLU A 77 -8.97 21.58 4.99
CA GLU A 77 -10.09 20.76 5.48
C GLU A 77 -10.77 19.96 4.36
N GLY A 78 -10.88 20.57 3.16
CA GLY A 78 -11.44 19.91 1.99
C GLY A 78 -10.60 18.70 1.54
N LEU A 79 -9.27 18.86 1.54
CA LEU A 79 -8.33 17.76 1.24
C LEU A 79 -8.39 16.65 2.29
N GLU A 80 -8.56 16.98 3.57
CA GLU A 80 -8.76 15.97 4.61
C GLU A 80 -10.04 15.17 4.42
N LYS A 81 -11.14 15.86 4.19
CA LYS A 81 -12.44 15.20 3.93
C LYS A 81 -12.37 14.31 2.69
N LEU A 82 -11.65 14.76 1.66
CA LEU A 82 -11.42 13.96 0.46
C LEU A 82 -10.63 12.68 0.77
N LEU A 83 -9.54 12.79 1.54
CA LEU A 83 -8.73 11.65 1.97
C LEU A 83 -9.52 10.71 2.90
N GLU A 84 -10.35 11.26 3.76
CA GLU A 84 -11.19 10.49 4.67
C GLU A 84 -12.31 9.77 3.90
N ALA A 85 -12.91 10.43 2.91
CA ALA A 85 -13.88 9.82 2.00
C ALA A 85 -13.25 8.71 1.16
N GLU A 86 -12.03 8.90 0.63
CA GLU A 86 -11.30 7.85 -0.09
C GLU A 86 -10.99 6.64 0.81
N ARG A 87 -10.56 6.87 2.05
CA ARG A 87 -10.35 5.79 3.02
C ARG A 87 -11.64 5.10 3.40
N SER A 88 -12.71 5.85 3.63
CA SER A 88 -14.03 5.29 3.96
C SER A 88 -14.59 4.50 2.79
N HIS A 89 -14.38 4.96 1.56
CA HIS A 89 -14.76 4.24 0.35
C HIS A 89 -13.90 2.97 0.18
N ALA A 90 -12.60 3.05 0.45
CA ALA A 90 -11.71 1.89 0.50
C ALA A 90 -12.01 0.95 1.70
N SER A 91 -12.65 1.47 2.75
CA SER A 91 -13.06 0.70 3.94
C SER A 91 -14.53 0.27 3.91
N ALA A 92 -15.30 0.66 2.89
CA ALA A 92 -16.68 0.22 2.74
C ALA A 92 -16.72 -1.29 2.51
N PRO A 93 -17.49 -2.04 3.32
CA PRO A 93 -17.45 -3.50 3.31
C PRO A 93 -17.99 -4.16 2.03
N GLU A 94 -18.49 -3.39 1.07
CA GLU A 94 -19.15 -3.93 -0.13
C GLU A 94 -18.49 -3.58 -1.47
N GLY A 95 -17.42 -2.76 -1.53
CA GLY A 95 -16.89 -2.30 -2.83
C GLY A 95 -15.40 -2.51 -3.09
N GLY A 96 -14.55 -2.67 -2.07
CA GLY A 96 -13.10 -2.53 -2.23
C GLY A 96 -12.24 -3.77 -1.94
N ARG A 97 -12.82 -4.86 -1.43
CA ARG A 97 -12.06 -6.06 -1.07
C ARG A 97 -12.43 -7.25 -1.96
N HIS A 98 -12.40 -7.05 -3.24
CA HIS A 98 -12.65 -8.13 -4.19
C HIS A 98 -11.42 -8.36 -5.05
N LEU A 99 -10.98 -9.58 -5.10
CA LEU A 99 -9.93 -9.99 -6.01
C LEU A 99 -10.25 -9.53 -7.44
N HIS A 100 -9.23 -9.00 -8.11
CA HIS A 100 -9.33 -8.68 -9.53
C HIS A 100 -9.87 -9.91 -10.30
N PRO A 101 -10.73 -9.76 -11.31
CA PRO A 101 -11.33 -10.88 -12.03
C PRO A 101 -10.31 -11.92 -12.50
N VAL A 102 -9.17 -11.52 -13.03
CA VAL A 102 -8.06 -12.40 -13.46
C VAL A 102 -7.57 -13.28 -12.32
N VAL A 103 -7.40 -12.71 -11.11
CA VAL A 103 -6.94 -13.46 -9.92
C VAL A 103 -8.06 -14.34 -9.35
N ARG A 104 -9.29 -13.84 -9.39
CA ARG A 104 -10.47 -14.59 -8.92
C ARG A 104 -10.73 -15.86 -9.73
N GLU A 105 -10.53 -15.80 -11.04
CA GLU A 105 -10.64 -16.98 -11.92
C GLU A 105 -9.61 -18.06 -11.57
N ARG A 106 -8.45 -17.67 -11.06
CA ARG A 106 -7.35 -18.56 -10.68
C ARG A 106 -7.31 -18.89 -9.18
N LEU A 107 -8.30 -18.41 -8.42
CA LEU A 107 -8.32 -18.56 -6.96
C LEU A 107 -8.28 -20.02 -6.49
N PRO A 108 -8.98 -20.98 -7.12
CA PRO A 108 -8.89 -22.38 -6.72
C PRO A 108 -7.47 -22.94 -6.79
N GLU A 109 -6.73 -22.62 -7.86
CA GLU A 109 -5.35 -23.07 -8.09
C GLU A 109 -4.38 -22.40 -7.10
N ILE A 110 -4.57 -21.10 -6.84
CA ILE A 110 -3.81 -20.32 -5.86
C ILE A 110 -4.00 -20.91 -4.45
N VAL A 111 -5.23 -21.15 -4.04
CA VAL A 111 -5.55 -21.75 -2.74
C VAL A 111 -4.98 -23.16 -2.63
N ALA A 112 -5.06 -23.96 -3.69
CA ALA A 112 -4.47 -25.30 -3.72
C ALA A 112 -2.95 -25.26 -3.58
N ALA A 113 -2.26 -24.30 -4.21
CA ALA A 113 -0.82 -24.10 -4.06
C ALA A 113 -0.45 -23.72 -2.61
N CYS A 114 -1.18 -22.80 -2.00
CA CYS A 114 -0.98 -22.41 -0.60
C CYS A 114 -1.15 -23.62 0.35
N ARG A 115 -2.22 -24.40 0.17
CA ARG A 115 -2.50 -25.57 1.03
C ARG A 115 -1.42 -26.64 0.91
N ARG A 116 -0.95 -26.94 -0.30
CA ARG A 116 0.16 -27.89 -0.52
C ARG A 116 1.45 -27.47 0.16
N ALA A 117 1.72 -26.16 0.23
CA ALA A 117 2.89 -25.62 0.90
C ALA A 117 2.74 -25.47 2.43
N GLY A 118 1.60 -25.84 3.01
CA GLY A 118 1.35 -25.70 4.44
C GLY A 118 1.17 -24.26 4.91
N VAL A 119 0.60 -23.41 4.05
CA VAL A 119 0.28 -22.02 4.41
C VAL A 119 -0.89 -22.00 5.38
N GLU A 120 -0.71 -21.39 6.54
CA GLU A 120 -1.75 -21.18 7.54
C GLU A 120 -2.63 -19.96 7.21
N ARG A 121 -2.01 -18.91 6.67
CA ARG A 121 -2.73 -17.71 6.26
C ARG A 121 -2.12 -17.13 4.99
N ALA A 122 -2.96 -16.74 4.04
CA ALA A 122 -2.56 -16.02 2.85
C ALA A 122 -3.50 -14.85 2.61
N VAL A 123 -2.92 -13.68 2.36
CA VAL A 123 -3.61 -12.43 2.07
C VAL A 123 -3.09 -11.87 0.75
N VAL A 124 -3.94 -11.76 -0.26
CA VAL A 124 -3.65 -11.05 -1.49
C VAL A 124 -3.92 -9.57 -1.27
N PHE A 125 -3.03 -8.69 -1.71
CA PHE A 125 -3.17 -7.25 -1.56
C PHE A 125 -2.74 -6.49 -2.82
N GLY A 126 -2.65 -5.18 -2.77
CA GLY A 126 -2.24 -4.36 -3.91
C GLY A 126 -3.24 -4.38 -5.07
N SER A 127 -2.74 -4.32 -6.31
CA SER A 127 -3.57 -4.28 -7.52
C SER A 127 -4.36 -5.56 -7.75
N ALA A 128 -3.86 -6.70 -7.30
CA ALA A 128 -4.51 -8.00 -7.38
C ALA A 128 -5.76 -8.11 -6.49
N ALA A 129 -5.85 -7.30 -5.44
CA ALA A 129 -6.97 -7.21 -4.51
C ALA A 129 -7.92 -6.04 -4.81
N ASP A 130 -7.90 -5.51 -6.04
CA ASP A 130 -8.75 -4.39 -6.46
C ASP A 130 -9.39 -4.67 -7.82
N ALA A 131 -10.66 -5.02 -7.81
CA ALA A 131 -11.44 -5.34 -9.01
C ALA A 131 -11.71 -4.13 -9.92
N GLY A 132 -11.49 -2.91 -9.44
CA GLY A 132 -11.71 -1.66 -10.17
C GLY A 132 -10.46 -1.11 -10.87
N ARG A 133 -9.31 -1.78 -10.73
CA ARG A 133 -8.05 -1.38 -11.39
C ARG A 133 -7.82 -2.09 -12.72
N ASP A 134 -6.80 -1.60 -13.44
CA ASP A 134 -6.25 -2.31 -14.61
C ASP A 134 -5.73 -3.68 -14.19
N ALA A 135 -5.64 -4.60 -15.15
CA ALA A 135 -5.16 -5.96 -14.90
C ALA A 135 -3.80 -5.97 -14.17
N PRO A 136 -3.69 -6.69 -13.04
CA PRO A 136 -2.46 -6.73 -12.25
C PRO A 136 -1.34 -7.37 -13.07
N ARG A 137 -0.12 -6.85 -12.92
CA ARG A 137 1.10 -7.41 -13.52
C ARG A 137 1.77 -8.41 -12.60
N ASP A 138 1.50 -8.26 -11.32
CA ASP A 138 2.07 -9.03 -10.22
C ASP A 138 0.97 -9.43 -9.23
N LEU A 139 1.25 -10.50 -8.51
CA LEU A 139 0.44 -11.01 -7.43
C LEU A 139 1.18 -10.75 -6.12
N ASP A 140 0.75 -9.72 -5.40
CA ASP A 140 1.27 -9.39 -4.08
C ASP A 140 0.59 -10.26 -3.02
N VAL A 141 1.36 -11.07 -2.28
CA VAL A 141 0.82 -11.98 -1.27
C VAL A 141 1.62 -11.91 0.01
N VAL A 142 0.92 -11.72 1.12
CA VAL A 142 1.46 -11.97 2.46
C VAL A 142 1.06 -13.36 2.91
N VAL A 143 2.01 -14.14 3.43
CA VAL A 143 1.75 -15.49 3.92
C VAL A 143 2.29 -15.72 5.32
N ARG A 144 1.58 -16.55 6.08
CA ARG A 144 2.10 -17.22 7.28
C ARG A 144 2.33 -18.66 6.93
N LEU A 145 3.60 -19.08 6.92
CA LEU A 145 3.98 -20.48 6.69
C LEU A 145 3.90 -21.25 8.01
N GLY A 146 3.12 -22.31 8.02
CA GLY A 146 3.09 -23.25 9.13
C GLY A 146 4.28 -24.21 9.14
N GLY A 147 4.41 -24.97 10.23
CA GLY A 147 5.39 -26.03 10.38
C GLY A 147 6.77 -25.57 10.86
N PRO A 148 7.76 -26.47 10.86
CA PRO A 148 9.07 -26.25 11.46
C PRO A 148 9.89 -25.19 10.68
N VAL A 149 10.86 -24.58 11.37
CA VAL A 149 11.78 -23.59 10.77
C VAL A 149 12.70 -24.25 9.74
N GLU A 150 13.03 -25.52 9.96
CA GLU A 150 13.83 -26.32 9.04
C GLU A 150 13.13 -26.45 7.67
N GLY A 151 13.85 -26.14 6.59
CA GLY A 151 13.32 -26.17 5.24
C GLY A 151 12.35 -25.04 4.89
N ARG A 152 12.20 -24.02 5.77
CA ARG A 152 11.30 -22.87 5.53
C ARG A 152 11.62 -22.12 4.25
N ALA A 153 12.91 -21.88 3.98
CA ALA A 153 13.35 -21.21 2.76
C ALA A 153 12.98 -22.00 1.49
N GLU A 154 13.15 -23.32 1.51
CA GLU A 154 12.78 -24.18 0.38
C GLU A 154 11.25 -24.14 0.14
N ARG A 155 10.46 -24.23 1.21
CA ARG A 155 8.99 -24.10 1.11
C ARG A 155 8.56 -22.73 0.59
N TYR A 156 9.22 -21.66 1.02
CA TYR A 156 8.97 -20.30 0.54
C TYR A 156 9.17 -20.20 -0.97
N PHE A 157 10.32 -20.65 -1.49
CA PHE A 157 10.58 -20.59 -2.93
C PHE A 157 9.67 -21.54 -3.71
N THR A 158 9.41 -22.73 -3.20
CA THR A 158 8.47 -23.66 -3.82
C THR A 158 7.07 -23.06 -3.92
N LEU A 159 6.59 -22.43 -2.85
CA LEU A 159 5.31 -21.71 -2.84
C LEU A 159 5.30 -20.58 -3.86
N ARG A 160 6.35 -19.75 -3.89
CA ARG A 160 6.44 -18.63 -4.84
C ARG A 160 6.34 -19.10 -6.28
N PHE A 161 7.03 -20.16 -6.66
CA PHE A 161 6.95 -20.74 -8.00
C PHE A 161 5.56 -21.34 -8.28
N ALA A 162 4.98 -22.07 -7.33
CA ALA A 162 3.65 -22.64 -7.48
C ALA A 162 2.56 -21.56 -7.63
N LEU A 163 2.68 -20.42 -6.93
CA LEU A 163 1.78 -19.30 -7.07
C LEU A 163 1.94 -18.60 -8.42
N ALA A 164 3.16 -18.45 -8.93
CA ALA A 164 3.40 -17.89 -10.25
C ALA A 164 2.81 -18.76 -11.35
N GLU A 165 2.95 -20.07 -11.25
CA GLU A 165 2.32 -21.03 -12.17
C GLU A 165 0.79 -20.99 -12.09
N ALA A 166 0.25 -20.96 -10.88
CA ALA A 166 -1.20 -20.96 -10.64
C ALA A 166 -1.87 -19.66 -11.11
N SER A 167 -1.24 -18.52 -10.89
CA SER A 167 -1.81 -17.20 -11.22
C SER A 167 -1.51 -16.75 -12.65
N GLY A 168 -0.40 -17.21 -13.23
CA GLY A 168 0.12 -16.70 -14.50
C GLY A 168 0.75 -15.30 -14.38
N LEU A 169 1.00 -14.82 -13.15
CA LEU A 169 1.58 -13.52 -12.83
C LEU A 169 2.95 -13.67 -12.16
N SER A 170 3.77 -12.62 -12.19
CA SER A 170 4.91 -12.55 -11.28
C SER A 170 4.40 -12.46 -9.84
N VAL A 171 5.17 -13.00 -8.88
CA VAL A 171 4.71 -13.10 -7.48
C VAL A 171 5.69 -12.37 -6.57
N ASP A 172 5.17 -11.39 -5.85
CA ASP A 172 5.83 -10.76 -4.72
C ASP A 172 5.29 -11.36 -3.43
N LEU A 173 6.06 -12.32 -2.89
CA LEU A 173 5.71 -13.08 -1.69
C LEU A 173 6.42 -12.48 -0.49
N VAL A 174 5.66 -12.16 0.56
CA VAL A 174 6.18 -11.62 1.82
C VAL A 174 5.71 -12.50 2.98
N GLU A 175 6.63 -12.90 3.85
CA GLU A 175 6.23 -13.56 5.10
C GLU A 175 5.67 -12.55 6.10
N GLU A 176 4.58 -12.89 6.79
CA GLU A 176 3.90 -12.00 7.75
C GLU A 176 4.84 -11.52 8.85
N GLU A 177 5.76 -12.36 9.29
CA GLU A 177 6.79 -12.03 10.29
C GLU A 177 7.83 -11.02 9.78
N ALA A 178 8.02 -10.94 8.45
CA ALA A 178 8.92 -10.00 7.79
C ALA A 178 8.25 -8.64 7.47
N LEU A 179 6.96 -8.45 7.82
CA LEU A 179 6.24 -7.18 7.68
C LEU A 179 6.77 -6.13 8.67
N GLY A 180 8.08 -5.86 8.60
CA GLY A 180 8.72 -4.79 9.39
C GLY A 180 8.41 -3.38 8.89
N ASN A 181 7.92 -3.26 7.64
CA ASN A 181 7.55 -1.99 7.06
C ASN A 181 6.11 -1.61 7.46
N PRO A 182 5.91 -0.56 8.29
CA PRO A 182 4.58 -0.16 8.75
C PRO A 182 3.64 0.26 7.61
N PHE A 183 4.19 0.75 6.50
CA PHE A 183 3.39 1.14 5.33
C PHE A 183 2.84 -0.05 4.57
N LEU A 184 3.65 -1.10 4.43
CA LEU A 184 3.21 -2.34 3.80
C LEU A 184 2.14 -3.02 4.67
N ARG A 185 2.31 -2.99 5.99
CA ARG A 185 1.31 -3.49 6.93
C ARG A 185 -0.02 -2.75 6.81
N GLU A 186 0.02 -1.41 6.81
CA GLU A 186 -1.16 -0.57 6.63
C GLU A 186 -1.86 -0.83 5.28
N GLU A 187 -1.08 -1.03 4.22
CA GLU A 187 -1.62 -1.38 2.90
C GLU A 187 -2.32 -2.75 2.91
N VAL A 188 -1.67 -3.76 3.50
CA VAL A 188 -2.25 -5.11 3.64
C VAL A 188 -3.51 -5.08 4.50
N GLU A 189 -3.53 -4.32 5.60
CA GLU A 189 -4.72 -4.16 6.45
C GLU A 189 -5.87 -3.47 5.71
N ARG A 190 -5.55 -2.50 4.87
CA ARG A 190 -6.53 -1.68 4.13
C ARG A 190 -7.10 -2.41 2.91
N THR A 191 -6.28 -3.09 2.13
CA THR A 191 -6.66 -3.65 0.82
C THR A 191 -6.69 -5.17 0.77
N GLY A 192 -6.13 -5.82 1.78
CA GLY A 192 -5.91 -7.26 1.78
C GLY A 192 -7.19 -8.09 1.74
N VAL A 193 -7.20 -9.09 0.87
CA VAL A 193 -8.23 -10.13 0.77
C VAL A 193 -7.64 -11.44 1.29
N VAL A 194 -8.18 -11.97 2.38
CA VAL A 194 -7.79 -13.27 2.91
C VAL A 194 -8.28 -14.35 1.95
N VAL A 195 -7.35 -15.16 1.43
CA VAL A 195 -7.65 -16.25 0.49
C VAL A 195 -7.43 -17.64 1.10
N VAL A 196 -6.60 -17.71 2.15
CA VAL A 196 -6.41 -18.91 2.98
C VAL A 196 -6.37 -18.48 4.43
N GLU A 197 -7.10 -19.22 5.29
CA GLU A 197 -6.99 -19.13 6.73
C GLU A 197 -7.20 -20.56 7.28
N ALA A 198 -6.22 -21.06 8.03
CA ALA A 198 -6.35 -22.33 8.72
C ALA A 198 -7.27 -22.16 9.94
N ALA A 199 -8.15 -23.12 10.12
CA ALA A 199 -9.08 -23.14 11.25
C ALA A 199 -8.37 -23.46 12.57
#